data_5bcb453771e360502692e8e3dffc3a4d
#
_entry.id   5bcb453771e360502692e8e3dffc3a4d
#
_cell.length_a   1.000
_cell.length_b   1.000
_cell.length_c   1.000
_cell.angle_alpha   90.00
_cell.angle_beta   90.00
_cell.angle_gamma   90.00
#
_symmetry.space_group_name_H-M   'P 1'
#
loop_
_entity.id
_entity.type
_entity.pdbx_description
1 polymer ?
#
loop_
_entity_poly.entity_id
_entity_poly.type
_entity_poly.pdbx_seq_one_letter_code
_entity_poly.pdbx_strand_id
1 'polypeptide(L)'
;LKKVYRIYDQNGKAKADLIAKADEQIDMSGEFRFVDPQMPWRNLKFTNCTAKPLQVKVFENGKRIYELPTLEEIRSYVKRQLGEEIWEEEQRFNNPHVHYMDMTPDYYDLKMSLLHEKGKAAN
;
A
#
# COMPACT_ATOMS: atom_id res chain seq x y z
N LEU A 1 11.60 -6.43 4.18
CA LEU A 1 11.36 -5.16 3.49
C LEU A 1 10.17 -5.27 2.57
N LYS A 2 9.43 -4.18 2.41
CA LYS A 2 8.22 -4.12 1.60
C LYS A 2 8.11 -2.80 0.87
N LYS A 3 7.34 -2.79 -0.21
CA LYS A 3 6.91 -1.57 -0.91
C LYS A 3 5.42 -1.36 -0.65
N VAL A 4 4.99 -0.11 -0.64
CA VAL A 4 3.58 0.25 -0.48
C VAL A 4 3.16 1.13 -1.65
N TYR A 5 2.03 0.78 -2.26
CA TYR A 5 1.47 1.50 -3.41
C TYR A 5 0.04 1.91 -3.10
N ARG A 6 -0.33 3.10 -3.56
CA ARG A 6 -1.74 3.50 -3.59
C ARG A 6 -2.30 3.25 -4.99
N ILE A 7 -3.45 2.61 -5.03
CA ILE A 7 -4.09 2.21 -6.28
C ILE A 7 -5.19 3.20 -6.58
N TYR A 8 -5.17 3.74 -7.80
CA TYR A 8 -6.14 4.71 -8.30
C TYR A 8 -6.91 4.12 -9.46
N ASP A 9 -8.21 4.43 -9.54
CA ASP A 9 -9.03 4.04 -10.68
C ASP A 9 -8.77 4.96 -11.89
N GLN A 10 -9.48 4.71 -12.99
CA GLN A 10 -9.32 5.49 -14.22
C GLN A 10 -9.73 6.95 -14.07
N ASN A 11 -10.51 7.29 -13.04
CA ASN A 11 -10.91 8.66 -12.72
C ASN A 11 -9.94 9.35 -11.75
N GLY A 12 -8.87 8.70 -11.38
CA GLY A 12 -7.89 9.23 -10.43
C GLY A 12 -8.31 9.15 -8.97
N LYS A 13 -9.36 8.38 -8.66
CA LYS A 13 -9.83 8.18 -7.29
C LYS A 13 -9.05 7.06 -6.60
N ALA A 14 -8.60 7.30 -5.38
CA ALA A 14 -7.92 6.30 -4.57
C ALA A 14 -8.86 5.14 -4.21
N LYS A 15 -8.44 3.91 -4.49
CA LYS A 15 -9.23 2.70 -4.30
C LYS A 15 -8.73 1.82 -3.16
N ALA A 16 -7.41 1.68 -3.04
CA ALA A 16 -6.82 0.74 -2.09
C ALA A 16 -5.36 1.08 -1.87
N ASP A 17 -4.82 0.60 -0.78
CA ASP A 17 -3.38 0.58 -0.55
C ASP A 17 -2.90 -0.87 -0.61
N LEU A 18 -1.79 -1.09 -1.31
CA LEU A 18 -1.29 -2.43 -1.66
C LEU A 18 0.13 -2.60 -1.15
N ILE A 19 0.37 -3.67 -0.41
CA ILE A 19 1.70 -4.06 0.04
C ILE A 19 2.29 -5.07 -0.94
N ALA A 20 3.55 -4.86 -1.33
CA ALA A 20 4.30 -5.75 -2.20
C ALA A 20 5.67 -6.06 -1.60
N LYS A 21 6.32 -7.13 -2.09
CA LYS A 21 7.71 -7.40 -1.73
C LYS A 21 8.63 -6.31 -2.27
N ALA A 22 9.77 -6.10 -1.63
CA ALA A 22 10.71 -5.04 -2.01
C ALA A 22 11.25 -5.18 -3.43
N ASP A 23 11.34 -6.41 -3.94
CA ASP A 23 11.86 -6.73 -5.27
C ASP A 23 10.77 -6.90 -6.34
N GLU A 24 9.49 -6.78 -5.98
CA GLU A 24 8.39 -6.89 -6.93
C GLU A 24 8.32 -5.71 -7.88
N GLN A 25 8.00 -6.02 -9.14
CA GLN A 25 7.61 -5.03 -10.14
C GLN A 25 6.09 -5.08 -10.28
N ILE A 26 5.45 -3.92 -10.17
CA ILE A 26 3.99 -3.81 -10.27
C ILE A 26 3.61 -3.36 -11.68
N ASP A 27 2.90 -4.21 -12.40
CA ASP A 27 2.38 -3.90 -13.74
C ASP A 27 0.84 -3.93 -13.72
N MET A 28 0.25 -2.77 -13.83
CA MET A 28 -1.20 -2.57 -13.83
C MET A 28 -1.80 -2.42 -15.23
N SER A 29 -1.06 -2.75 -16.29
CA SER A 29 -1.51 -2.62 -17.67
C SER A 29 -2.68 -3.56 -18.02
N GLY A 30 -2.80 -4.68 -17.31
CA GLY A 30 -3.91 -5.61 -17.45
C GLY A 30 -4.65 -5.79 -16.14
N GLU A 31 -5.27 -6.94 -15.97
CA GLU A 31 -5.83 -7.32 -14.68
C GLU A 31 -4.72 -7.64 -13.69
N PHE A 32 -4.81 -7.09 -12.50
CA PHE A 32 -3.84 -7.35 -11.43
C PHE A 32 -4.53 -8.02 -10.25
N ARG A 33 -4.16 -9.25 -9.93
CA ARG A 33 -4.71 -9.98 -8.78
C ARG A 33 -4.12 -9.45 -7.48
N PHE A 34 -4.97 -9.35 -6.47
CA PHE A 34 -4.53 -8.99 -5.13
C PHE A 34 -5.25 -9.85 -4.10
N VAL A 35 -4.74 -9.84 -2.87
CA VAL A 35 -5.28 -10.61 -1.76
C VAL A 35 -5.71 -9.66 -0.65
N ASP A 36 -6.95 -9.83 -0.19
CA ASP A 36 -7.41 -9.27 1.07
C ASP A 36 -7.01 -10.25 2.19
N PRO A 37 -6.09 -9.88 3.08
CA PRO A 37 -5.58 -10.83 4.09
C PRO A 37 -6.65 -11.28 5.09
N GLN A 38 -7.75 -10.56 5.20
CA GLN A 38 -8.87 -10.96 6.06
C GLN A 38 -9.81 -11.95 5.36
N MET A 39 -9.85 -11.91 4.03
CA MET A 39 -10.68 -12.81 3.21
C MET A 39 -9.85 -13.36 2.05
N PRO A 40 -8.79 -14.17 2.34
CA PRO A 40 -7.83 -14.57 1.32
C PRO A 40 -8.39 -15.54 0.27
N TRP A 41 -9.56 -16.13 0.53
CA TRP A 41 -10.24 -17.03 -0.42
C TRP A 41 -10.93 -16.28 -1.56
N ARG A 42 -11.11 -14.96 -1.47
CA ARG A 42 -11.77 -14.17 -2.51
C ARG A 42 -10.84 -13.99 -3.71
N ASN A 43 -11.41 -14.09 -4.91
CA ASN A 43 -10.70 -13.84 -6.15
C ASN A 43 -10.87 -12.37 -6.53
N LEU A 44 -9.93 -11.53 -6.12
CA LEU A 44 -9.99 -10.08 -6.27
C LEU A 44 -8.97 -9.61 -7.32
N LYS A 45 -9.38 -8.62 -8.12
CA LYS A 45 -8.55 -8.05 -9.19
C LYS A 45 -8.76 -6.55 -9.30
N PHE A 46 -7.69 -5.83 -9.63
CA PHE A 46 -7.75 -4.46 -10.10
C PHE A 46 -7.79 -4.46 -11.63
N THR A 47 -8.71 -3.67 -12.20
CA THR A 47 -8.84 -3.48 -13.65
C THR A 47 -8.85 -1.99 -13.96
N ASN A 48 -8.11 -1.56 -15.00
CA ASN A 48 -8.00 -0.16 -15.39
C ASN A 48 -7.57 0.76 -14.25
N CYS A 49 -6.62 0.27 -13.44
CA CYS A 49 -6.08 1.01 -12.31
C CYS A 49 -4.62 1.37 -12.53
N THR A 50 -4.14 2.34 -11.77
CA THR A 50 -2.73 2.72 -11.73
C THR A 50 -2.21 2.58 -10.30
N ALA A 51 -0.92 2.26 -10.17
CA ALA A 51 -0.25 2.13 -8.88
C ALA A 51 0.76 3.27 -8.70
N LYS A 52 0.67 3.98 -7.58
CA LYS A 52 1.63 5.04 -7.23
C LYS A 52 2.42 4.60 -6.00
N PRO A 53 3.77 4.56 -6.06
CA PRO A 53 4.57 4.28 -4.87
C PRO A 53 4.33 5.35 -3.81
N LEU A 54 4.14 4.91 -2.56
CA LEU A 54 3.99 5.81 -1.43
C LEU A 54 5.30 6.09 -0.71
N GLN A 55 6.34 5.33 -1.02
CA GLN A 55 7.64 5.46 -0.40
C GLN A 55 8.59 6.22 -1.32
N VAL A 56 9.38 7.10 -0.74
CA VAL A 56 10.39 7.89 -1.45
C VAL A 56 11.76 7.52 -0.88
N LYS A 57 12.72 7.28 -1.76
CA LYS A 57 14.10 7.03 -1.32
C LYS A 57 14.72 8.33 -0.83
N VAL A 58 15.10 8.38 0.45
CA VAL A 58 15.68 9.57 1.09
C VAL A 58 17.19 9.50 1.15
N PHE A 59 17.73 8.33 1.47
CA PHE A 59 19.17 8.10 1.56
C PHE A 59 19.62 7.00 0.62
N GLU A 60 20.80 7.18 0.03
CA GLU A 60 21.47 6.18 -0.79
C GLU A 60 22.97 6.28 -0.58
N ASN A 61 23.61 5.15 -0.26
CA ASN A 61 25.06 5.08 -0.01
C ASN A 61 25.55 6.11 1.03
N GLY A 62 24.75 6.32 2.08
CA GLY A 62 25.08 7.25 3.15
C GLY A 62 24.83 8.72 2.85
N LYS A 63 24.28 9.03 1.67
CA LYS A 63 23.97 10.41 1.27
C LYS A 63 22.48 10.63 1.15
N ARG A 64 22.02 11.80 1.59
CA ARG A 64 20.63 12.21 1.37
C ARG A 64 20.45 12.62 -0.10
N ILE A 65 19.53 11.96 -0.79
CA ILE A 65 19.23 12.22 -2.21
C ILE A 65 17.87 12.88 -2.44
N TYR A 66 17.09 13.04 -1.38
CA TYR A 66 15.75 13.64 -1.42
C TYR A 66 15.77 15.02 -0.77
N GLU A 67 15.28 16.02 -1.48
CA GLU A 67 15.12 17.36 -0.93
C GLU A 67 13.86 17.39 -0.05
N LEU A 68 14.05 17.78 1.22
CA LEU A 68 12.97 17.81 2.18
C LEU A 68 11.98 18.95 1.84
N PRO A 69 10.68 18.66 1.85
CA PRO A 69 9.67 19.68 1.59
C PRO A 69 9.61 20.73 2.72
N THR A 70 9.12 21.90 2.40
CA THR A 70 8.87 22.94 3.40
C THR A 70 7.66 22.57 4.26
N LEU A 71 7.52 23.23 5.41
CA LEU A 71 6.38 23.02 6.30
C LEU A 71 5.04 23.30 5.58
N GLU A 72 5.00 24.34 4.74
CA GLU A 72 3.80 24.70 3.96
C GLU A 72 3.46 23.62 2.94
N GLU A 73 4.46 23.07 2.28
CA GLU A 73 4.27 21.95 1.34
C GLU A 73 3.72 20.71 2.04
N ILE A 74 4.24 20.40 3.23
CA ILE A 74 3.75 19.29 4.05
C ILE A 74 2.29 19.53 4.47
N ARG A 75 1.95 20.73 4.93
CA ARG A 75 0.59 21.07 5.31
C ARG A 75 -0.39 20.96 4.15
N SER A 76 -0.01 21.46 2.99
CA SER A 76 -0.81 21.36 1.77
C SER A 76 -1.02 19.91 1.34
N TYR A 77 0.03 19.10 1.43
CA TYR A 77 -0.03 17.68 1.15
C TYR A 77 -1.01 16.95 2.08
N VAL A 78 -0.90 17.18 3.39
CA VAL A 78 -1.79 16.56 4.39
C VAL A 78 -3.24 16.98 4.14
N LYS A 79 -3.48 18.26 3.90
CA LYS A 79 -4.83 18.77 3.63
C LYS A 79 -5.46 18.09 2.41
N ARG A 80 -4.68 17.93 1.34
CA ARG A 80 -5.14 17.24 0.13
C ARG A 80 -5.42 15.77 0.39
N GLN A 81 -4.53 15.08 1.12
CA GLN A 81 -4.73 13.67 1.47
C GLN A 81 -6.02 13.47 2.26
N LEU A 82 -6.27 14.30 3.26
CA LEU A 82 -7.48 14.21 4.09
C LEU A 82 -8.76 14.57 3.32
N GLY A 83 -8.66 15.48 2.35
CA GLY A 83 -9.82 15.92 1.58
C GLY A 83 -10.16 15.04 0.38
N GLU A 84 -9.18 14.38 -0.22
CA GLU A 84 -9.35 13.72 -1.51
C GLU A 84 -9.08 12.22 -1.51
N GLU A 85 -8.22 11.71 -0.62
CA GLU A 85 -7.74 10.34 -0.70
C GLU A 85 -8.14 9.47 0.49
N ILE A 86 -8.12 10.01 1.70
CA ILE A 86 -8.42 9.24 2.91
C ILE A 86 -9.91 9.34 3.20
N TRP A 87 -10.56 8.21 3.42
CA TRP A 87 -11.99 8.16 3.66
C TRP A 87 -12.35 8.90 4.95
N GLU A 88 -13.47 9.60 4.90
CA GLU A 88 -13.98 10.37 6.04
C GLU A 88 -14.16 9.49 7.29
N GLU A 89 -14.61 8.26 7.10
CA GLU A 89 -14.83 7.31 8.19
C GLU A 89 -13.55 6.97 8.95
N GLU A 90 -12.39 7.03 8.29
CA GLU A 90 -11.09 6.79 8.91
C GLU A 90 -10.59 7.99 9.69
N GLN A 91 -11.12 9.19 9.41
CA GLN A 91 -10.71 10.44 10.03
C GLN A 91 -11.51 10.78 11.29
N ARG A 92 -12.49 9.98 11.65
CA ARG A 92 -13.33 10.23 12.82
C ARG A 92 -12.53 10.17 14.10
N PHE A 93 -12.75 11.12 14.99
CA PHE A 93 -12.10 11.17 16.28
C PHE A 93 -12.55 10.00 17.18
N ASN A 94 -13.86 9.71 17.20
CA ASN A 94 -14.42 8.61 17.96
C ASN A 94 -14.70 7.42 17.03
N ASN A 95 -14.18 6.26 17.38
CA ASN A 95 -14.40 5.00 16.68
C ASN A 95 -14.11 5.11 15.17
N PRO A 96 -12.88 5.45 14.78
CA PRO A 96 -12.54 5.54 13.37
C PRO A 96 -12.59 4.17 12.71
N HIS A 97 -12.96 4.15 11.43
CA HIS A 97 -12.93 2.93 10.63
C HIS A 97 -11.47 2.48 10.42
N VAL A 98 -11.24 1.17 10.45
CA VAL A 98 -9.91 0.60 10.22
C VAL A 98 -9.49 0.82 8.77
N HIS A 99 -8.24 1.22 8.57
CA HIS A 99 -7.65 1.30 7.24
C HIS A 99 -7.20 -0.08 6.79
N TYR A 100 -7.81 -0.58 5.72
CA TYR A 100 -7.49 -1.90 5.18
C TYR A 100 -6.30 -1.82 4.23
N MET A 101 -5.42 -2.83 4.32
CA MET A 101 -4.28 -2.98 3.43
C MET A 101 -4.42 -4.29 2.66
N ASP A 102 -4.38 -4.20 1.35
CA ASP A 102 -4.35 -5.37 0.47
C ASP A 102 -2.90 -5.77 0.19
N MET A 103 -2.70 -6.98 -0.30
CA MET A 103 -1.37 -7.55 -0.56
C MET A 103 -1.28 -8.11 -1.97
N THR A 104 -0.08 -8.05 -2.56
CA THR A 104 0.16 -8.83 -3.77
C THR A 104 0.13 -10.32 -3.42
N PRO A 105 -0.23 -11.19 -4.36
CA PRO A 105 -0.18 -12.63 -4.12
C PRO A 105 1.20 -13.10 -3.65
N ASP A 106 2.27 -12.57 -4.23
CA ASP A 106 3.64 -12.94 -3.86
C ASP A 106 3.98 -12.54 -2.43
N TYR A 107 3.56 -11.34 -2.00
CA TYR A 107 3.76 -10.91 -0.63
C TYR A 107 2.98 -11.79 0.35
N TYR A 108 1.72 -12.08 0.04
CA TYR A 108 0.88 -12.93 0.86
C TYR A 108 1.47 -14.33 1.00
N ASP A 109 1.92 -14.93 -0.10
CA ASP A 109 2.52 -16.26 -0.11
C ASP A 109 3.81 -16.31 0.73
N LEU A 110 4.65 -15.28 0.61
CA LEU A 110 5.86 -15.17 1.42
C LEU A 110 5.52 -15.07 2.91
N LYS A 111 4.56 -14.22 3.27
CA LYS A 111 4.10 -14.08 4.64
C LYS A 111 3.60 -15.39 5.22
N MET A 112 2.77 -16.12 4.49
CA MET A 112 2.23 -17.42 4.93
C MET A 112 3.32 -18.45 5.06
N SER A 113 4.27 -18.49 4.14
CA SER A 113 5.43 -19.38 4.18
C SER A 113 6.25 -19.16 5.44
N LEU A 114 6.56 -17.90 5.78
CA LEU A 114 7.34 -17.56 6.98
C LEU A 114 6.59 -17.90 8.27
N LEU A 115 5.29 -17.67 8.31
CA LEU A 115 4.46 -18.03 9.47
C LEU A 115 4.40 -19.55 9.65
N HIS A 116 4.28 -20.31 8.58
CA HIS A 116 4.26 -21.76 8.61
C HIS A 116 5.60 -22.32 9.10
N GLU A 117 6.70 -21.77 8.63
CA GLU A 117 8.05 -22.14 9.04
C GLU A 117 8.26 -21.89 10.55
N LYS A 118 7.80 -20.74 11.06
CA LYS A 118 7.83 -20.42 12.49
C LYS A 118 6.97 -21.39 13.32
N GLY A 119 5.81 -21.75 12.80
CA GLY A 119 4.94 -22.72 13.44
C GLY A 119 5.61 -24.08 13.59
N LYS A 120 6.34 -24.52 12.58
CA LYS A 120 7.13 -25.77 12.64
C LYS A 120 8.28 -25.69 13.64
N ALA A 121 8.97 -24.56 13.69
CA ALA A 121 10.09 -24.36 14.62
C ALA A 121 9.64 -24.28 16.08
N ALA A 122 8.39 -23.87 16.34
CA ALA A 122 7.82 -23.79 17.68
C ALA A 122 7.36 -25.15 18.22
N ASN A 123 7.25 -26.15 17.38
CA ASN A 123 6.88 -27.51 17.75
C ASN A 123 8.12 -28.42 17.84
#